data_da5601d827b3d47770351278e9f49439
#
_entry.id   da5601d827b3d47770351278e9f49439
#
_cell.length_a   1.000
_cell.length_b   1.000
_cell.length_c   1.000
_cell.angle_alpha   90.00
_cell.angle_beta   90.00
_cell.angle_gamma   90.00
#
_symmetry.space_group_name_H-M   'P 1'
#
loop_
_entity.id
_entity.type
_entity.pdbx_description
1 polymer ?
#
loop_
_entity_poly.entity_id
_entity_poly.type
_entity_poly.pdbx_seq_one_letter_code
_entity_poly.pdbx_strand_id
1 'polypeptide(L)'
;MKFLVAGAGGFIGGHLVKKLIDLGYKVVAVDNKKLENWYQIHNDSENFELDLSIMPNCMKVTQNVNGIFNLACNMGGMGFIENNKALCMISVLINTHLLIAAKENKVKKFFFSSSACAYNVNLQSKDNVIALKETDAYPAMPEDGYGWEKLFSERMCNHFYEDYGMDVKVARYHNVYGPNGTYEGGREKAPAALARKIITSKLKGLDEIEVWGDGNQKRSFLYIDDCIDASIKLFNSSFRGPVNIGSEELVSINEMIDILEHIANKKFNKKYLLDKPKGVKGRNSDNTLIKKELSWEPKYSLSDGLKKTYYWIEDQIKKNEK
;
A
#
# COMPACT_ATOMS: atom_id res chain seq x y z
N MET A 1 10.85 -8.21 21.85
CA MET A 1 10.57 -9.03 20.67
C MET A 1 11.30 -8.44 19.48
N LYS A 2 11.63 -9.26 18.46
CA LYS A 2 12.31 -8.84 17.22
C LYS A 2 11.42 -9.18 16.02
N PHE A 3 11.20 -8.23 15.11
CA PHE A 3 10.35 -8.40 13.94
C PHE A 3 11.11 -8.14 12.64
N LEU A 4 10.80 -8.92 11.61
CA LEU A 4 11.26 -8.68 10.25
C LEU A 4 10.22 -7.85 9.49
N VAL A 5 10.66 -6.78 8.83
CA VAL A 5 9.87 -6.01 7.87
C VAL A 5 10.49 -6.18 6.49
N ALA A 6 9.85 -6.97 5.63
CA ALA A 6 10.21 -7.13 4.24
C ALA A 6 9.54 -6.02 3.41
N GLY A 7 10.29 -5.34 2.53
CA GLY A 7 9.83 -4.13 1.83
C GLY A 7 10.02 -2.85 2.66
N ALA A 8 10.98 -2.86 3.59
CA ALA A 8 11.24 -1.77 4.54
C ALA A 8 11.69 -0.47 3.87
N GLY A 9 12.40 -0.54 2.75
CA GLY A 9 12.79 0.62 1.95
C GLY A 9 11.65 1.24 1.15
N GLY A 10 10.44 0.65 1.20
CA GLY A 10 9.23 1.16 0.58
C GLY A 10 8.47 2.14 1.48
N PHE A 11 7.38 2.69 0.91
CA PHE A 11 6.53 3.67 1.59
C PHE A 11 5.93 3.14 2.91
N ILE A 12 5.12 2.08 2.84
CA ILE A 12 4.45 1.53 4.03
C ILE A 12 5.47 0.87 4.97
N GLY A 13 6.48 0.19 4.39
CA GLY A 13 7.51 -0.50 5.17
C GLY A 13 8.32 0.44 6.06
N GLY A 14 8.76 1.59 5.54
CA GLY A 14 9.50 2.58 6.33
C GLY A 14 8.70 3.12 7.52
N HIS A 15 7.41 3.45 7.31
CA HIS A 15 6.52 3.87 8.40
C HIS A 15 6.29 2.76 9.43
N LEU A 16 6.17 1.49 8.98
CA LEU A 16 6.00 0.37 9.90
C LEU A 16 7.26 0.12 10.74
N VAL A 17 8.45 0.19 10.13
CA VAL A 17 9.74 0.10 10.85
C VAL A 17 9.79 1.16 11.95
N LYS A 18 9.53 2.43 11.61
CA LYS A 18 9.48 3.52 12.61
C LYS A 18 8.54 3.20 13.76
N LYS A 19 7.32 2.80 13.44
CA LYS A 19 6.30 2.52 14.47
C LYS A 19 6.68 1.35 15.37
N LEU A 20 7.28 0.30 14.82
CA LEU A 20 7.74 -0.85 15.62
C LEU A 20 8.88 -0.46 16.56
N ILE A 21 9.81 0.39 16.12
CA ILE A 21 10.89 0.95 16.96
C ILE A 21 10.29 1.79 18.08
N ASP A 22 9.34 2.69 17.77
CA ASP A 22 8.66 3.53 18.76
C ASP A 22 7.90 2.73 19.83
N LEU A 23 7.47 1.52 19.49
CA LEU A 23 6.87 0.56 20.41
C LEU A 23 7.92 -0.26 21.21
N GLY A 24 9.21 0.01 21.05
CA GLY A 24 10.31 -0.64 21.77
C GLY A 24 10.69 -2.02 21.20
N TYR A 25 10.32 -2.35 19.96
CA TYR A 25 10.72 -3.60 19.33
C TYR A 25 12.03 -3.47 18.57
N LYS A 26 12.81 -4.56 18.53
CA LYS A 26 13.96 -4.69 17.61
C LYS A 26 13.42 -5.01 16.21
N VAL A 27 14.00 -4.38 15.19
CA VAL A 27 13.54 -4.54 13.80
C VAL A 27 14.68 -4.94 12.89
N VAL A 28 14.43 -5.97 12.08
CA VAL A 28 15.21 -6.31 10.88
C VAL A 28 14.46 -5.74 9.69
N ALA A 29 15.05 -4.75 9.05
CA ALA A 29 14.48 -4.04 7.89
C ALA A 29 15.16 -4.52 6.62
N VAL A 30 14.40 -5.03 5.65
CA VAL A 30 14.95 -5.62 4.42
C VAL A 30 14.24 -5.08 3.18
N ASP A 31 15.02 -4.68 2.19
CA ASP A 31 14.53 -4.32 0.85
C ASP A 31 15.60 -4.69 -0.18
N ASN A 32 15.22 -4.89 -1.43
CA ASN A 32 16.17 -5.11 -2.53
C ASN A 32 16.74 -3.82 -3.12
N LYS A 33 16.19 -2.66 -2.73
CA LYS A 33 16.74 -1.35 -3.09
C LYS A 33 18.04 -1.11 -2.33
N LYS A 34 18.95 -0.36 -2.93
CA LYS A 34 20.09 0.21 -2.22
C LYS A 34 19.60 1.12 -1.10
N LEU A 35 20.30 1.13 0.03
CA LEU A 35 19.90 1.92 1.21
C LEU A 35 19.71 3.40 0.87
N GLU A 36 20.56 3.97 0.03
CA GLU A 36 20.46 5.36 -0.43
C GLU A 36 19.13 5.70 -1.13
N ASN A 37 18.40 4.67 -1.65
CA ASN A 37 17.12 4.79 -2.33
C ASN A 37 15.91 4.43 -1.45
N TRP A 38 16.13 4.19 -0.15
CA TRP A 38 15.03 3.97 0.78
C TRP A 38 14.36 5.30 1.11
N TYR A 39 13.03 5.31 1.15
CA TYR A 39 12.29 6.53 1.51
C TYR A 39 12.53 6.95 2.96
N GLN A 40 12.78 5.98 3.82
CA GLN A 40 13.10 6.19 5.23
C GLN A 40 14.13 5.15 5.69
N ILE A 41 15.19 5.61 6.33
CA ILE A 41 16.19 4.75 7.00
C ILE A 41 16.14 5.06 8.48
N HIS A 42 16.08 4.02 9.30
CA HIS A 42 16.08 4.13 10.76
C HIS A 42 17.33 3.47 11.31
N ASN A 43 18.17 4.23 12.03
CA ASN A 43 19.44 3.73 12.57
C ASN A 43 19.26 2.71 13.70
N ASP A 44 18.08 2.71 14.34
CA ASP A 44 17.71 1.76 15.40
C ASP A 44 17.22 0.41 14.87
N SER A 45 17.28 0.18 13.56
CA SER A 45 16.98 -1.09 12.90
C SER A 45 18.22 -1.71 12.25
N GLU A 46 18.21 -3.04 12.13
CA GLU A 46 19.18 -3.78 11.33
C GLU A 46 18.77 -3.71 9.85
N ASN A 47 19.44 -2.88 9.04
CA ASN A 47 19.04 -2.61 7.65
C ASN A 47 19.85 -3.48 6.68
N PHE A 48 19.16 -4.19 5.77
CA PHE A 48 19.76 -5.09 4.80
C PHE A 48 19.26 -4.80 3.36
N GLU A 49 20.19 -4.68 2.43
CA GLU A 49 19.94 -4.70 0.99
C GLU A 49 19.96 -6.15 0.49
N LEU A 50 18.81 -6.82 0.45
CA LEU A 50 18.71 -8.21 0.07
C LEU A 50 17.46 -8.47 -0.78
N ASP A 51 17.63 -9.25 -1.84
CA ASP A 51 16.52 -9.75 -2.65
C ASP A 51 15.88 -10.98 -1.97
N LEU A 52 14.66 -10.83 -1.50
CA LEU A 52 13.89 -11.90 -0.85
C LEU A 52 13.20 -12.86 -1.83
N SER A 53 13.36 -12.66 -3.14
CA SER A 53 13.04 -13.71 -4.12
C SER A 53 14.09 -14.83 -4.13
N ILE A 54 15.19 -14.68 -3.37
CA ILE A 54 16.29 -15.63 -3.23
C ILE A 54 16.18 -16.32 -1.87
N MET A 55 15.91 -17.61 -1.86
CA MET A 55 15.66 -18.42 -0.66
C MET A 55 16.75 -18.29 0.44
N PRO A 56 18.05 -18.39 0.16
CA PRO A 56 19.10 -18.18 1.17
C PRO A 56 19.01 -16.85 1.92
N ASN A 57 18.58 -15.77 1.24
CA ASN A 57 18.39 -14.47 1.87
C ASN A 57 17.22 -14.51 2.87
N CYS A 58 16.11 -15.16 2.51
CA CYS A 58 14.99 -15.36 3.43
C CYS A 58 15.41 -16.18 4.66
N MET A 59 16.16 -17.28 4.46
CA MET A 59 16.69 -18.10 5.57
C MET A 59 17.56 -17.30 6.53
N LYS A 60 18.39 -16.38 6.01
CA LYS A 60 19.28 -15.52 6.82
C LYS A 60 18.48 -14.55 7.68
N VAL A 61 17.54 -13.79 7.09
CA VAL A 61 16.88 -12.68 7.77
C VAL A 61 15.73 -13.10 8.69
N THR A 62 15.24 -14.33 8.54
CA THR A 62 14.18 -14.89 9.41
C THR A 62 14.72 -15.55 10.68
N GLN A 63 16.06 -15.63 10.85
CA GLN A 63 16.67 -16.20 12.06
C GLN A 63 16.39 -15.33 13.29
N ASN A 64 15.95 -15.97 14.36
CA ASN A 64 15.72 -15.34 15.66
C ASN A 64 14.73 -14.17 15.65
N VAL A 65 13.78 -14.14 14.70
CA VAL A 65 12.66 -13.19 14.70
C VAL A 65 11.39 -13.82 15.27
N ASN A 66 10.58 -13.02 15.93
CA ASN A 66 9.31 -13.46 16.54
C ASN A 66 8.13 -13.40 15.56
N GLY A 67 8.25 -12.59 14.51
CA GLY A 67 7.24 -12.45 13.49
C GLY A 67 7.74 -11.66 12.27
N ILE A 68 7.01 -11.78 11.19
CA ILE A 68 7.35 -11.21 9.88
C ILE A 68 6.19 -10.35 9.40
N PHE A 69 6.50 -9.14 8.91
CA PHE A 69 5.61 -8.31 8.10
C PHE A 69 6.11 -8.35 6.65
N ASN A 70 5.41 -9.08 5.79
CA ASN A 70 5.71 -9.14 4.37
C ASN A 70 4.94 -8.06 3.62
N LEU A 71 5.64 -6.95 3.30
CA LEU A 71 5.16 -5.83 2.47
C LEU A 71 5.90 -5.77 1.13
N ALA A 72 6.84 -6.69 0.90
CA ALA A 72 7.69 -6.68 -0.28
C ALA A 72 6.93 -7.20 -1.50
N CYS A 73 6.86 -6.37 -2.54
CA CYS A 73 6.36 -6.75 -3.87
C CYS A 73 6.74 -5.71 -4.92
N ASN A 74 6.76 -6.11 -6.18
CA ASN A 74 6.84 -5.18 -7.30
C ASN A 74 5.46 -4.62 -7.58
N MET A 75 5.27 -3.34 -7.30
CA MET A 75 3.99 -2.66 -7.49
C MET A 75 4.16 -1.16 -7.77
N GLY A 76 3.10 -0.53 -8.23
CA GLY A 76 3.01 0.91 -8.45
C GLY A 76 1.57 1.35 -8.64
N GLY A 77 1.36 2.55 -9.24
CA GLY A 77 0.07 2.98 -9.75
C GLY A 77 -0.39 2.13 -10.94
N MET A 78 -1.63 2.35 -11.43
CA MET A 78 -2.22 1.54 -12.50
C MET A 78 -1.34 1.45 -13.75
N GLY A 79 -0.73 2.56 -14.19
CA GLY A 79 0.16 2.54 -15.35
C GLY A 79 1.37 1.60 -15.19
N PHE A 80 1.90 1.43 -13.97
CA PHE A 80 2.97 0.48 -13.72
C PHE A 80 2.46 -0.97 -13.76
N ILE A 81 1.37 -1.26 -13.07
CA ILE A 81 0.81 -2.62 -12.95
C ILE A 81 0.39 -3.17 -14.32
N GLU A 82 -0.30 -2.37 -15.13
CA GLU A 82 -0.77 -2.76 -16.45
C GLU A 82 0.38 -3.08 -17.43
N ASN A 83 1.51 -2.37 -17.30
CA ASN A 83 2.65 -2.53 -18.21
C ASN A 83 3.75 -3.47 -17.70
N ASN A 84 3.64 -4.00 -16.46
CA ASN A 84 4.65 -4.85 -15.83
C ASN A 84 4.04 -6.09 -15.16
N LYS A 85 3.11 -6.76 -15.82
CA LYS A 85 2.32 -7.88 -15.26
C LYS A 85 3.20 -9.03 -14.78
N ALA A 86 4.13 -9.49 -15.61
CA ALA A 86 5.04 -10.59 -15.24
C ALA A 86 5.93 -10.21 -14.04
N LEU A 87 6.45 -8.98 -14.01
CA LEU A 87 7.26 -8.49 -12.90
C LEU A 87 6.46 -8.44 -11.58
N CYS A 88 5.18 -8.05 -11.65
CA CYS A 88 4.31 -8.08 -10.48
C CYS A 88 4.08 -9.52 -9.99
N MET A 89 3.82 -10.47 -10.91
CA MET A 89 3.56 -11.87 -10.56
C MET A 89 4.77 -12.58 -9.96
N ILE A 90 5.98 -12.28 -10.39
CA ILE A 90 7.21 -12.86 -9.82
C ILE A 90 7.35 -12.59 -8.32
N SER A 91 6.67 -11.55 -7.79
CA SER A 91 6.64 -11.27 -6.35
C SER A 91 6.08 -12.44 -5.51
N VAL A 92 5.39 -13.39 -6.11
CA VAL A 92 4.95 -14.64 -5.46
C VAL A 92 6.13 -15.41 -4.85
N LEU A 93 7.33 -15.34 -5.45
CA LEU A 93 8.54 -15.97 -4.92
C LEU A 93 8.93 -15.41 -3.56
N ILE A 94 8.78 -14.10 -3.34
CA ILE A 94 9.09 -13.46 -2.05
C ILE A 94 8.20 -14.04 -0.95
N ASN A 95 6.89 -14.08 -1.18
CA ASN A 95 5.95 -14.61 -0.20
C ASN A 95 6.20 -16.09 0.06
N THR A 96 6.40 -16.89 -0.99
CA THR A 96 6.67 -18.32 -0.90
C THR A 96 7.94 -18.59 -0.08
N HIS A 97 9.05 -17.95 -0.41
CA HIS A 97 10.33 -18.16 0.27
C HIS A 97 10.32 -17.67 1.71
N LEU A 98 9.65 -16.54 2.00
CA LEU A 98 9.49 -16.06 3.37
C LEU A 98 8.64 -17.01 4.23
N LEU A 99 7.55 -17.59 3.69
CA LEU A 99 6.73 -18.58 4.40
C LEU A 99 7.52 -19.86 4.70
N ILE A 100 8.27 -20.38 3.70
CA ILE A 100 9.13 -21.56 3.89
C ILE A 100 10.20 -21.26 4.94
N ALA A 101 10.92 -20.15 4.82
CA ALA A 101 11.96 -19.75 5.77
C ALA A 101 11.41 -19.50 7.18
N ALA A 102 10.22 -18.91 7.28
CA ALA A 102 9.52 -18.73 8.55
C ALA A 102 9.22 -20.06 9.24
N LYS A 103 8.72 -21.03 8.49
CA LYS A 103 8.46 -22.39 8.97
C LYS A 103 9.75 -23.04 9.46
N GLU A 104 10.80 -23.09 8.65
CA GLU A 104 12.09 -23.70 8.99
C GLU A 104 12.74 -23.05 10.22
N ASN A 105 12.70 -21.72 10.33
CA ASN A 105 13.23 -20.97 11.46
C ASN A 105 12.23 -20.82 12.64
N LYS A 106 11.10 -21.53 12.59
CA LYS A 106 10.08 -21.60 13.65
C LYS A 106 9.51 -20.21 14.04
N VAL A 107 9.40 -19.32 13.08
CA VAL A 107 8.73 -18.03 13.25
C VAL A 107 7.24 -18.25 13.45
N LYS A 108 6.68 -17.68 14.53
CA LYS A 108 5.29 -17.99 14.92
C LYS A 108 4.24 -17.18 14.18
N LYS A 109 4.54 -15.92 13.82
CA LYS A 109 3.58 -14.98 13.25
C LYS A 109 4.04 -14.47 11.89
N PHE A 110 3.12 -14.43 10.95
CA PHE A 110 3.36 -13.94 9.60
C PHE A 110 2.23 -13.01 9.15
N PHE A 111 2.56 -11.77 8.79
CA PHE A 111 1.63 -10.82 8.22
C PHE A 111 1.89 -10.68 6.72
N PHE A 112 0.85 -10.76 5.93
CA PHE A 112 0.88 -10.57 4.48
C PHE A 112 0.05 -9.34 4.08
N SER A 113 0.69 -8.40 3.37
CA SER A 113 0.01 -7.27 2.74
C SER A 113 -0.56 -7.70 1.40
N SER A 114 -1.84 -8.03 1.39
CA SER A 114 -2.64 -8.16 0.18
C SER A 114 -3.14 -6.79 -0.30
N SER A 115 -4.04 -6.77 -1.26
CA SER A 115 -4.48 -5.57 -1.95
C SER A 115 -5.94 -5.66 -2.34
N ALA A 116 -6.59 -4.50 -2.50
CA ALA A 116 -7.88 -4.40 -3.16
C ALA A 116 -7.88 -4.86 -4.63
N CYS A 117 -6.69 -5.06 -5.23
CA CYS A 117 -6.55 -5.66 -6.57
C CYS A 117 -6.88 -7.17 -6.59
N ALA A 118 -6.97 -7.83 -5.42
CA ALA A 118 -7.41 -9.22 -5.29
C ALA A 118 -8.92 -9.41 -5.51
N TYR A 119 -9.70 -8.35 -5.50
CA TYR A 119 -11.15 -8.41 -5.71
C TYR A 119 -11.53 -8.62 -7.16
N ASN A 120 -12.73 -9.22 -7.36
CA ASN A 120 -13.30 -9.44 -8.68
C ASN A 120 -13.50 -8.10 -9.41
N VAL A 121 -12.84 -7.94 -10.57
CA VAL A 121 -12.88 -6.69 -11.37
C VAL A 121 -14.26 -6.38 -11.90
N ASN A 122 -15.12 -7.39 -12.14
CA ASN A 122 -16.47 -7.19 -12.65
C ASN A 122 -17.37 -6.40 -11.67
N LEU A 123 -17.08 -6.47 -10.38
CA LEU A 123 -17.78 -5.69 -9.35
C LEU A 123 -17.39 -4.21 -9.36
N GLN A 124 -16.26 -3.87 -9.98
CA GLN A 124 -15.64 -2.55 -9.97
C GLN A 124 -15.80 -1.79 -11.30
N SER A 125 -16.50 -2.40 -12.26
CA SER A 125 -16.72 -1.84 -13.61
C SER A 125 -18.02 -1.03 -13.76
N LYS A 126 -18.89 -1.05 -12.75
CA LYS A 126 -20.19 -0.39 -12.75
C LYS A 126 -20.08 1.07 -12.31
N ASP A 127 -21.01 1.92 -12.79
CA ASP A 127 -21.07 3.32 -12.38
C ASP A 127 -21.51 3.49 -10.91
N ASN A 128 -22.40 2.59 -10.45
CA ASN A 128 -22.76 2.51 -9.04
C ASN A 128 -21.67 1.75 -8.28
N VAL A 129 -20.80 2.48 -7.60
CA VAL A 129 -19.69 1.90 -6.83
C VAL A 129 -20.21 1.26 -5.54
N ILE A 130 -20.03 -0.05 -5.43
CA ILE A 130 -20.32 -0.79 -4.21
C ILE A 130 -19.05 -0.86 -3.33
N ALA A 131 -19.23 -0.81 -2.01
CA ALA A 131 -18.15 -1.11 -1.07
C ALA A 131 -17.85 -2.61 -1.10
N LEU A 132 -16.58 -2.97 -1.32
CA LEU A 132 -16.14 -4.36 -1.47
C LEU A 132 -15.99 -5.03 -0.11
N LYS A 133 -16.70 -6.14 0.08
CA LYS A 133 -16.58 -7.02 1.24
C LYS A 133 -15.52 -8.10 0.98
N GLU A 134 -14.96 -8.66 2.02
CA GLU A 134 -13.89 -9.66 1.89
C GLU A 134 -14.30 -10.89 1.07
N THR A 135 -15.58 -11.26 1.07
CA THR A 135 -16.15 -12.34 0.26
C THR A 135 -16.15 -12.05 -1.24
N ASP A 136 -16.11 -10.78 -1.65
CA ASP A 136 -16.21 -10.34 -3.05
C ASP A 136 -14.95 -10.63 -3.89
N ALA A 137 -13.93 -11.21 -3.30
CA ALA A 137 -12.80 -11.77 -4.04
C ALA A 137 -13.16 -13.04 -4.83
N TYR A 138 -14.30 -13.66 -4.50
CA TYR A 138 -14.76 -14.89 -5.17
C TYR A 138 -16.17 -14.72 -5.75
N PRO A 139 -16.47 -15.32 -6.93
CA PRO A 139 -15.55 -16.12 -7.77
C PRO A 139 -14.34 -15.29 -8.24
N ALA A 140 -13.16 -15.92 -8.28
CA ALA A 140 -11.90 -15.22 -8.50
C ALA A 140 -11.80 -14.63 -9.92
N MET A 141 -11.66 -13.32 -10.00
CA MET A 141 -11.37 -12.55 -11.22
C MET A 141 -10.61 -11.27 -10.81
N PRO A 142 -9.44 -11.39 -10.18
CA PRO A 142 -8.66 -10.24 -9.73
C PRO A 142 -8.05 -9.46 -10.89
N GLU A 143 -7.50 -8.27 -10.60
CA GLU A 143 -6.72 -7.53 -11.59
C GLU A 143 -5.54 -8.37 -12.10
N ASP A 144 -5.33 -8.33 -13.41
CA ASP A 144 -4.33 -9.14 -14.09
C ASP A 144 -2.90 -8.82 -13.60
N GLY A 145 -2.09 -9.87 -13.44
CA GLY A 145 -0.75 -9.82 -12.88
C GLY A 145 -0.75 -9.60 -11.37
N TYR A 146 -0.79 -8.37 -10.92
CA TYR A 146 -0.66 -8.02 -9.50
C TYR A 146 -1.79 -8.59 -8.62
N GLY A 147 -3.02 -8.50 -9.07
CA GLY A 147 -4.17 -9.04 -8.32
C GLY A 147 -4.11 -10.56 -8.16
N TRP A 148 -3.70 -11.28 -9.21
CA TRP A 148 -3.51 -12.74 -9.16
C TRP A 148 -2.39 -13.14 -8.20
N GLU A 149 -1.26 -12.42 -8.22
CA GLU A 149 -0.18 -12.64 -7.25
C GLU A 149 -0.70 -12.51 -5.81
N LYS A 150 -1.44 -11.43 -5.54
CA LYS A 150 -1.98 -11.18 -4.20
C LYS A 150 -2.97 -12.26 -3.76
N LEU A 151 -3.94 -12.60 -4.59
CA LEU A 151 -4.95 -13.62 -4.25
C LEU A 151 -4.33 -15.01 -4.08
N PHE A 152 -3.36 -15.40 -4.92
CA PHE A 152 -2.61 -16.63 -4.77
C PHE A 152 -1.84 -16.66 -3.43
N SER A 153 -1.15 -15.58 -3.10
CA SER A 153 -0.39 -15.45 -1.86
C SER A 153 -1.28 -15.49 -0.61
N GLU A 154 -2.51 -14.95 -0.66
CA GLU A 154 -3.50 -15.13 0.41
C GLU A 154 -3.83 -16.62 0.63
N ARG A 155 -4.07 -17.36 -0.47
CA ARG A 155 -4.35 -18.80 -0.39
C ARG A 155 -3.17 -19.55 0.20
N MET A 156 -1.94 -19.25 -0.22
CA MET A 156 -0.73 -19.85 0.32
C MET A 156 -0.58 -19.58 1.83
N CYS A 157 -0.80 -18.36 2.29
CA CYS A 157 -0.80 -18.02 3.71
C CYS A 157 -1.81 -18.88 4.49
N ASN A 158 -3.05 -19.02 3.97
CA ASN A 158 -4.07 -19.83 4.61
C ASN A 158 -3.65 -21.31 4.72
N HIS A 159 -3.08 -21.89 3.68
CA HIS A 159 -2.62 -23.30 3.71
C HIS A 159 -1.41 -23.50 4.64
N PHE A 160 -0.52 -22.50 4.78
CA PHE A 160 0.54 -22.58 5.80
C PHE A 160 -0.02 -22.58 7.24
N TYR A 161 -1.15 -21.92 7.47
CA TYR A 161 -1.87 -22.06 8.74
C TYR A 161 -2.48 -23.46 8.89
N GLU A 162 -3.19 -23.93 7.88
CA GLU A 162 -3.91 -25.23 7.91
C GLU A 162 -2.92 -26.39 8.12
N ASP A 163 -1.79 -26.41 7.39
CA ASP A 163 -0.86 -27.52 7.37
C ASP A 163 0.18 -27.45 8.51
N TYR A 164 0.59 -26.23 8.92
CA TYR A 164 1.72 -26.04 9.85
C TYR A 164 1.37 -25.25 11.10
N GLY A 165 0.15 -24.77 11.26
CA GLY A 165 -0.27 -24.00 12.41
C GLY A 165 0.37 -22.61 12.53
N MET A 166 0.92 -22.08 11.43
CA MET A 166 1.53 -20.75 11.42
C MET A 166 0.46 -19.67 11.61
N ASP A 167 0.61 -18.79 12.61
CA ASP A 167 -0.33 -17.69 12.86
C ASP A 167 -0.19 -16.61 11.78
N VAL A 168 -0.93 -16.76 10.68
CA VAL A 168 -0.93 -15.83 9.56
C VAL A 168 -1.98 -14.74 9.72
N LYS A 169 -1.65 -13.53 9.26
CA LYS A 169 -2.54 -12.36 9.20
C LYS A 169 -2.55 -11.84 7.77
N VAL A 170 -3.72 -11.66 7.19
CA VAL A 170 -3.86 -11.18 5.80
C VAL A 170 -4.66 -9.89 5.79
N ALA A 171 -4.04 -8.82 5.27
CA ALA A 171 -4.66 -7.50 5.14
C ALA A 171 -4.81 -7.12 3.67
N ARG A 172 -6.00 -6.73 3.22
CA ARG A 172 -6.23 -6.14 1.89
C ARG A 172 -6.19 -4.62 2.00
N TYR A 173 -5.08 -4.04 1.57
CA TYR A 173 -4.90 -2.59 1.59
C TYR A 173 -5.66 -1.89 0.47
N HIS A 174 -6.40 -0.82 0.84
CA HIS A 174 -7.14 0.04 -0.09
C HIS A 174 -6.44 1.40 -0.22
N ASN A 175 -5.72 1.61 -1.36
CA ASN A 175 -5.14 2.89 -1.79
C ASN A 175 -4.48 3.73 -0.68
N VAL A 176 -3.49 3.15 0.00
CA VAL A 176 -2.74 3.87 1.05
C VAL A 176 -1.95 5.02 0.44
N TYR A 177 -1.96 6.19 1.10
CA TYR A 177 -1.23 7.40 0.72
C TYR A 177 -0.70 8.14 1.95
N GLY A 178 0.26 9.04 1.76
CA GLY A 178 0.85 9.85 2.83
C GLY A 178 2.24 10.36 2.48
N PRO A 179 2.89 11.07 3.43
CA PRO A 179 4.28 11.50 3.32
C PRO A 179 5.26 10.32 3.18
N ASN A 180 6.47 10.58 2.69
CA ASN A 180 7.53 9.60 2.47
C ASN A 180 7.16 8.47 1.49
N GLY A 181 6.24 8.74 0.56
CA GLY A 181 5.88 7.85 -0.53
C GLY A 181 6.33 8.41 -1.88
N THR A 182 6.22 7.57 -2.92
CA THR A 182 6.52 7.99 -4.30
C THR A 182 5.55 9.08 -4.74
N TYR A 183 6.07 10.23 -5.19
CA TYR A 183 5.27 11.31 -5.76
C TYR A 183 5.63 11.63 -7.22
N GLU A 184 6.68 10.99 -7.77
CA GLU A 184 7.13 11.11 -9.16
C GLU A 184 7.72 9.79 -9.67
N GLY A 185 8.09 9.72 -10.98
CA GLY A 185 8.74 8.55 -11.58
C GLY A 185 7.81 7.45 -12.09
N GLY A 186 6.50 7.68 -12.18
CA GLY A 186 5.52 6.79 -12.83
C GLY A 186 4.98 5.65 -11.95
N ARG A 187 5.40 5.56 -10.68
CA ARG A 187 4.85 4.58 -9.71
C ARG A 187 3.89 5.22 -8.69
N GLU A 188 3.76 6.53 -8.72
CA GLU A 188 2.91 7.29 -7.79
C GLU A 188 1.42 7.02 -7.98
N LYS A 189 0.67 7.07 -6.88
CA LYS A 189 -0.79 6.99 -6.88
C LYS A 189 -1.42 8.37 -6.98
N ALA A 190 -2.73 8.42 -7.31
CA ALA A 190 -3.44 9.66 -7.58
C ALA A 190 -3.27 10.78 -6.55
N PRO A 191 -3.33 10.55 -5.21
CA PRO A 191 -3.14 11.63 -4.25
C PRO A 191 -1.79 12.34 -4.39
N ALA A 192 -0.70 11.58 -4.51
CA ALA A 192 0.65 12.12 -4.64
C ALA A 192 0.88 12.76 -6.02
N ALA A 193 0.41 12.11 -7.09
CA ALA A 193 0.52 12.62 -8.46
C ALA A 193 -0.20 13.96 -8.63
N LEU A 194 -1.43 14.10 -8.12
CA LEU A 194 -2.22 15.32 -8.21
C LEU A 194 -1.64 16.44 -7.33
N ALA A 195 -1.21 16.12 -6.10
CA ALA A 195 -0.54 17.07 -5.24
C ALA A 195 0.72 17.63 -5.94
N ARG A 196 1.59 16.77 -6.48
CA ARG A 196 2.79 17.20 -7.23
C ARG A 196 2.43 18.09 -8.41
N LYS A 197 1.43 17.72 -9.23
CA LYS A 197 1.01 18.52 -10.40
C LYS A 197 0.55 19.92 -9.97
N ILE A 198 -0.28 20.02 -8.96
CA ILE A 198 -0.79 21.29 -8.42
C ILE A 198 0.35 22.14 -7.86
N ILE A 199 1.27 21.55 -7.09
CA ILE A 199 2.44 22.25 -6.52
C ILE A 199 3.33 22.79 -7.64
N THR A 200 3.68 21.92 -8.61
CA THR A 200 4.55 22.29 -9.73
C THR A 200 3.92 23.39 -10.58
N SER A 201 2.62 23.28 -10.92
CA SER A 201 1.92 24.34 -11.68
C SER A 201 1.86 25.66 -10.89
N LYS A 202 1.62 25.60 -9.58
CA LYS A 202 1.62 26.77 -8.71
C LYS A 202 2.97 27.47 -8.68
N LEU A 203 4.07 26.73 -8.49
CA LEU A 203 5.43 27.26 -8.44
C LEU A 203 5.86 27.89 -9.79
N LYS A 204 5.44 27.29 -10.90
CA LYS A 204 5.72 27.79 -12.27
C LYS A 204 4.75 28.90 -12.73
N GLY A 205 3.80 29.32 -11.92
CA GLY A 205 2.82 30.34 -12.27
C GLY A 205 1.80 29.90 -13.34
N LEU A 206 1.64 28.59 -13.58
CA LEU A 206 0.69 28.03 -14.55
C LEU A 206 -0.72 28.01 -13.96
N ASP A 207 -1.72 28.13 -14.84
CA ASP A 207 -3.14 28.09 -14.48
C ASP A 207 -3.85 26.81 -14.95
N GLU A 208 -3.09 25.79 -15.38
CA GLU A 208 -3.62 24.53 -15.89
C GLU A 208 -2.93 23.34 -15.22
N ILE A 209 -3.72 22.25 -15.02
CA ILE A 209 -3.23 20.93 -14.58
C ILE A 209 -3.80 19.83 -15.47
N GLU A 210 -2.99 18.80 -15.76
CA GLU A 210 -3.43 17.62 -16.50
C GLU A 210 -4.10 16.59 -15.59
N VAL A 211 -5.27 16.12 -15.99
CA VAL A 211 -6.07 15.09 -15.32
C VAL A 211 -6.21 13.88 -16.22
N TRP A 212 -5.78 12.70 -15.77
CA TRP A 212 -5.93 11.47 -16.54
C TRP A 212 -7.37 10.98 -16.48
N GLY A 213 -7.95 10.72 -17.68
CA GLY A 213 -9.36 10.41 -17.83
C GLY A 213 -10.24 11.64 -17.75
N ASP A 214 -11.49 11.45 -17.31
CA ASP A 214 -12.52 12.50 -17.17
C ASP A 214 -12.68 12.99 -15.71
N GLY A 215 -11.88 12.43 -14.80
CA GLY A 215 -11.92 12.78 -13.38
C GLY A 215 -13.11 12.22 -12.59
N ASN A 216 -14.00 11.43 -13.22
CA ASN A 216 -15.20 10.89 -12.57
C ASN A 216 -14.98 9.52 -11.89
N GLN A 217 -13.85 8.86 -12.13
CA GLN A 217 -13.52 7.61 -11.45
C GLN A 217 -13.43 7.84 -9.93
N LYS A 218 -14.08 6.95 -9.17
CA LYS A 218 -14.21 7.09 -7.71
C LYS A 218 -13.33 6.11 -6.96
N ARG A 219 -12.67 6.57 -5.91
CA ARG A 219 -11.81 5.77 -5.03
C ARG A 219 -11.97 6.22 -3.57
N SER A 220 -11.76 5.29 -2.65
CA SER A 220 -11.42 5.65 -1.28
C SER A 220 -9.91 5.57 -1.06
N PHE A 221 -9.39 6.36 -0.15
CA PHE A 221 -7.96 6.48 0.15
C PHE A 221 -7.72 6.43 1.65
N LEU A 222 -6.77 5.62 2.08
CA LEU A 222 -6.43 5.45 3.49
C LEU A 222 -5.12 6.17 3.81
N TYR A 223 -5.14 7.03 4.85
CA TYR A 223 -3.93 7.69 5.30
C TYR A 223 -2.96 6.70 5.95
N ILE A 224 -1.65 6.92 5.78
CA ILE A 224 -0.60 5.98 6.17
C ILE A 224 -0.62 5.62 7.66
N ASP A 225 -0.85 6.60 8.56
CA ASP A 225 -0.85 6.35 10.00
C ASP A 225 -1.98 5.39 10.40
N ASP A 226 -3.15 5.51 9.78
CA ASP A 226 -4.28 4.60 9.98
C ASP A 226 -3.97 3.19 9.44
N CYS A 227 -3.30 3.10 8.29
CA CYS A 227 -2.85 1.83 7.73
C CYS A 227 -1.89 1.10 8.68
N ILE A 228 -0.93 1.80 9.26
CA ILE A 228 0.03 1.22 10.21
C ILE A 228 -0.67 0.80 11.51
N ASP A 229 -1.56 1.63 12.06
CA ASP A 229 -2.34 1.31 13.26
C ASP A 229 -3.16 0.03 13.07
N ALA A 230 -3.92 -0.06 11.98
CA ALA A 230 -4.70 -1.24 11.63
C ALA A 230 -3.84 -2.50 11.45
N SER A 231 -2.72 -2.37 10.76
CA SER A 231 -1.80 -3.49 10.51
C SER A 231 -1.23 -4.06 11.80
N ILE A 232 -0.83 -3.22 12.74
CA ILE A 232 -0.33 -3.65 14.05
C ILE A 232 -1.46 -4.25 14.90
N LYS A 233 -2.67 -3.68 14.86
CA LYS A 233 -3.83 -4.25 15.54
C LYS A 233 -4.16 -5.65 15.02
N LEU A 234 -4.22 -5.82 13.70
CA LEU A 234 -4.45 -7.12 13.07
C LEU A 234 -3.35 -8.13 13.47
N PHE A 235 -2.08 -7.72 13.39
CA PHE A 235 -0.96 -8.58 13.74
C PHE A 235 -1.04 -9.10 15.17
N ASN A 236 -1.53 -8.29 16.11
CA ASN A 236 -1.64 -8.64 17.53
C ASN A 236 -2.96 -9.33 17.90
N SER A 237 -3.94 -9.38 17.00
CA SER A 237 -5.25 -9.98 17.25
C SER A 237 -5.23 -11.50 17.07
N SER A 238 -6.32 -12.17 17.48
CA SER A 238 -6.59 -13.57 17.13
C SER A 238 -7.19 -13.74 15.73
N PHE A 239 -7.71 -12.66 15.14
CA PHE A 239 -8.31 -12.69 13.81
C PHE A 239 -7.23 -12.82 12.73
N ARG A 240 -7.46 -13.68 11.71
CA ARG A 240 -6.44 -13.96 10.67
C ARG A 240 -6.65 -13.19 9.39
N GLY A 241 -7.87 -12.83 9.08
CA GLY A 241 -8.25 -12.24 7.81
C GLY A 241 -8.63 -13.30 6.75
N PRO A 242 -8.68 -12.94 5.46
CA PRO A 242 -8.39 -11.60 4.98
C PRO A 242 -9.33 -10.54 5.54
N VAL A 243 -8.83 -9.31 5.73
CA VAL A 243 -9.62 -8.17 6.16
C VAL A 243 -9.24 -6.91 5.41
N ASN A 244 -10.23 -6.08 5.08
CA ASN A 244 -10.01 -4.77 4.49
C ASN A 244 -9.32 -3.83 5.48
N ILE A 245 -8.26 -3.18 5.02
CA ILE A 245 -7.67 -2.02 5.68
C ILE A 245 -7.80 -0.86 4.71
N GLY A 246 -8.86 -0.08 4.86
CA GLY A 246 -9.25 0.97 3.95
C GLY A 246 -10.07 2.06 4.59
N SER A 247 -10.48 3.05 3.79
CA SER A 247 -11.44 4.09 4.15
C SER A 247 -12.74 3.88 3.36
N GLU A 248 -13.87 4.24 3.96
CA GLU A 248 -15.19 4.26 3.31
C GLU A 248 -15.47 5.62 2.65
N GLU A 249 -14.61 6.63 2.86
CA GLU A 249 -14.73 7.98 2.27
C GLU A 249 -14.44 7.92 0.76
N LEU A 250 -15.51 7.78 -0.03
CA LEU A 250 -15.45 7.63 -1.48
C LEU A 250 -15.46 9.00 -2.14
N VAL A 251 -14.45 9.29 -2.96
CA VAL A 251 -14.32 10.55 -3.71
C VAL A 251 -13.98 10.31 -5.17
N SER A 252 -14.40 11.20 -6.05
CA SER A 252 -13.92 11.29 -7.41
C SER A 252 -12.55 11.96 -7.48
N ILE A 253 -11.85 11.78 -8.59
CA ILE A 253 -10.59 12.49 -8.84
C ILE A 253 -10.82 14.01 -8.89
N ASN A 254 -11.97 14.46 -9.44
CA ASN A 254 -12.32 15.87 -9.48
C ASN A 254 -12.51 16.46 -8.06
N GLU A 255 -13.25 15.77 -7.18
CA GLU A 255 -13.41 16.19 -5.78
C GLU A 255 -12.07 16.23 -5.04
N MET A 256 -11.17 15.26 -5.29
CA MET A 256 -9.82 15.28 -4.72
C MET A 256 -9.01 16.49 -5.20
N ILE A 257 -9.12 16.85 -6.48
CA ILE A 257 -8.47 18.06 -7.02
C ILE A 257 -9.03 19.30 -6.31
N ASP A 258 -10.35 19.40 -6.11
CA ASP A 258 -10.97 20.54 -5.42
C ASP A 258 -10.45 20.68 -3.98
N ILE A 259 -10.24 19.57 -3.25
CA ILE A 259 -9.61 19.59 -1.92
C ILE A 259 -8.16 20.10 -2.01
N LEU A 260 -7.37 19.59 -2.96
CA LEU A 260 -5.97 20.01 -3.13
C LEU A 260 -5.84 21.47 -3.58
N GLU A 261 -6.74 21.97 -4.43
CA GLU A 261 -6.80 23.38 -4.80
C GLU A 261 -7.12 24.30 -3.60
N HIS A 262 -8.02 23.84 -2.71
CA HIS A 262 -8.28 24.55 -1.44
C HIS A 262 -7.02 24.61 -0.57
N ILE A 263 -6.30 23.49 -0.42
CA ILE A 263 -5.03 23.42 0.33
C ILE A 263 -3.98 24.34 -0.31
N ALA A 264 -3.90 24.36 -1.64
CA ALA A 264 -2.97 25.20 -2.41
C ALA A 264 -3.34 26.69 -2.40
N ASN A 265 -4.57 27.03 -2.01
CA ASN A 265 -5.17 28.35 -2.15
C ASN A 265 -5.06 28.89 -3.59
N LYS A 266 -5.28 28.02 -4.58
CA LYS A 266 -5.28 28.37 -6.02
C LYS A 266 -6.17 27.40 -6.79
N LYS A 267 -6.97 27.94 -7.72
CA LYS A 267 -7.76 27.17 -8.69
C LYS A 267 -6.98 26.98 -9.99
N PHE A 268 -7.26 25.86 -10.69
CA PHE A 268 -6.62 25.52 -11.95
C PHE A 268 -7.67 25.08 -13.00
N ASN A 269 -7.39 25.38 -14.27
CA ASN A 269 -8.08 24.77 -15.38
C ASN A 269 -7.70 23.30 -15.49
N LYS A 270 -8.70 22.41 -15.57
CA LYS A 270 -8.49 20.95 -15.65
C LYS A 270 -8.42 20.53 -17.13
N LYS A 271 -7.25 20.11 -17.61
CA LYS A 271 -7.06 19.54 -18.95
C LYS A 271 -7.19 18.02 -18.87
N TYR A 272 -8.31 17.49 -19.35
CA TYR A 272 -8.59 16.05 -19.30
C TYR A 272 -7.91 15.29 -20.43
N LEU A 273 -7.11 14.26 -20.10
CA LEU A 273 -6.42 13.36 -21.01
C LEU A 273 -7.18 12.04 -21.07
N LEU A 274 -8.13 11.91 -22.00
CA LEU A 274 -9.07 10.78 -22.06
C LEU A 274 -8.45 9.46 -22.52
N ASP A 275 -7.29 9.52 -23.17
CA ASP A 275 -6.52 8.39 -23.68
C ASP A 275 -5.64 7.70 -22.62
N LYS A 276 -5.46 8.34 -21.44
CA LYS A 276 -4.62 7.81 -20.37
C LYS A 276 -5.31 6.71 -19.54
N PRO A 277 -4.55 5.77 -18.97
CA PRO A 277 -5.10 4.69 -18.14
C PRO A 277 -5.98 5.20 -17.01
N LYS A 278 -7.19 4.66 -16.88
CA LYS A 278 -8.18 5.05 -15.85
C LYS A 278 -8.30 4.01 -14.74
N GLY A 279 -7.91 2.76 -15.02
CA GLY A 279 -8.18 1.63 -14.14
C GLY A 279 -9.69 1.34 -14.01
N VAL A 280 -10.10 0.68 -12.91
CA VAL A 280 -11.51 0.38 -12.65
C VAL A 280 -12.33 1.66 -12.44
N LYS A 281 -13.66 1.64 -12.72
CA LYS A 281 -14.54 2.82 -12.58
C LYS A 281 -14.69 3.27 -11.14
N GLY A 282 -14.79 2.31 -10.20
CA GLY A 282 -14.94 2.61 -8.79
C GLY A 282 -14.36 1.52 -7.89
N ARG A 283 -13.78 1.94 -6.75
CA ARG A 283 -13.29 1.03 -5.70
C ARG A 283 -13.48 1.67 -4.35
N ASN A 284 -14.23 0.99 -3.48
CA ASN A 284 -14.45 1.40 -2.10
C ASN A 284 -14.23 0.22 -1.15
N SER A 285 -13.89 0.49 0.09
CA SER A 285 -13.75 -0.51 1.15
C SER A 285 -15.04 -0.62 1.93
N ASP A 286 -15.47 -1.84 2.21
CA ASP A 286 -16.43 -2.12 3.29
C ASP A 286 -15.61 -2.44 4.55
N ASN A 287 -15.74 -1.63 5.59
CA ASN A 287 -14.98 -1.77 6.83
C ASN A 287 -15.78 -2.48 7.94
N THR A 288 -16.93 -3.08 7.62
CA THR A 288 -17.79 -3.76 8.62
C THR A 288 -17.02 -4.85 9.37
N LEU A 289 -16.22 -5.65 8.66
CA LEU A 289 -15.50 -6.77 9.27
C LEU A 289 -14.37 -6.29 10.19
N ILE A 290 -13.53 -5.35 9.77
CA ILE A 290 -12.45 -4.84 10.61
C ILE A 290 -12.96 -4.11 11.84
N LYS A 291 -14.06 -3.37 11.70
CA LYS A 291 -14.73 -2.72 12.82
C LYS A 291 -15.23 -3.74 13.85
N LYS A 292 -15.87 -4.82 13.39
CA LYS A 292 -16.38 -5.90 14.24
C LYS A 292 -15.23 -6.64 14.95
N GLU A 293 -14.22 -7.09 14.21
CA GLU A 293 -13.19 -8.00 14.71
C GLU A 293 -12.07 -7.28 15.48
N LEU A 294 -11.77 -6.01 15.12
CA LEU A 294 -10.65 -5.27 15.69
C LEU A 294 -11.06 -3.98 16.41
N SER A 295 -12.33 -3.61 16.43
CA SER A 295 -12.81 -2.32 16.95
C SER A 295 -11.95 -1.17 16.39
N TRP A 296 -11.76 -1.15 15.06
CA TRP A 296 -10.92 -0.19 14.38
C TRP A 296 -11.67 0.57 13.29
N GLU A 297 -11.40 1.87 13.22
CA GLU A 297 -11.87 2.78 12.17
C GLU A 297 -10.74 3.76 11.82
N PRO A 298 -10.68 4.28 10.56
CA PRO A 298 -9.78 5.38 10.20
C PRO A 298 -10.04 6.61 11.06
N LYS A 299 -8.97 7.30 11.44
CA LYS A 299 -9.03 8.54 12.25
C LYS A 299 -8.84 9.79 11.42
N TYR A 300 -8.16 9.66 10.27
CA TYR A 300 -7.86 10.77 9.38
C TYR A 300 -8.90 10.88 8.28
N SER A 301 -9.48 12.08 8.12
CA SER A 301 -10.24 12.41 6.91
C SER A 301 -9.32 12.48 5.70
N LEU A 302 -9.88 12.34 4.49
CA LEU A 302 -9.09 12.52 3.26
C LEU A 302 -8.45 13.90 3.20
N SER A 303 -9.18 14.95 3.60
CA SER A 303 -8.69 16.33 3.60
C SER A 303 -7.47 16.53 4.52
N ASP A 304 -7.51 15.97 5.75
CA ASP A 304 -6.40 16.08 6.69
C ASP A 304 -5.15 15.35 6.20
N GLY A 305 -5.33 14.15 5.67
CA GLY A 305 -4.24 13.36 5.11
C GLY A 305 -3.64 14.00 3.86
N LEU A 306 -4.48 14.54 2.95
CA LEU A 306 -4.03 15.27 1.76
C LEU A 306 -3.25 16.52 2.13
N LYS A 307 -3.67 17.26 3.15
CA LYS A 307 -2.96 18.46 3.63
C LYS A 307 -1.53 18.09 4.08
N LYS A 308 -1.37 17.05 4.90
CA LYS A 308 -0.05 16.58 5.35
C LYS A 308 0.82 16.12 4.18
N THR A 309 0.22 15.36 3.24
CA THR A 309 0.91 14.84 2.06
C THR A 309 1.34 15.98 1.12
N TYR A 310 0.47 16.96 0.88
CA TYR A 310 0.74 18.13 0.03
C TYR A 310 1.94 18.91 0.55
N TYR A 311 1.96 19.32 1.83
CA TYR A 311 3.06 20.11 2.37
C TYR A 311 4.38 19.33 2.40
N TRP A 312 4.32 18.02 2.65
CA TRP A 312 5.52 17.20 2.55
C TRP A 312 6.08 17.18 1.12
N ILE A 313 5.23 16.98 0.09
CA ILE A 313 5.66 17.00 -1.32
C ILE A 313 6.20 18.38 -1.70
N GLU A 314 5.52 19.45 -1.27
CA GLU A 314 5.97 20.82 -1.54
C GLU A 314 7.36 21.09 -0.98
N ASP A 315 7.64 20.62 0.24
CA ASP A 315 8.96 20.72 0.87
C ASP A 315 10.03 19.91 0.08
N GLN A 316 9.71 18.70 -0.38
CA GLN A 316 10.62 17.90 -1.19
C GLN A 316 10.96 18.60 -2.52
N ILE A 317 9.95 19.11 -3.24
CA ILE A 317 10.17 19.81 -4.52
C ILE A 317 11.04 21.04 -4.31
N LYS A 318 10.76 21.87 -3.30
CA LYS A 318 11.58 23.05 -2.99
C LYS A 318 13.01 22.73 -2.59
N LYS A 319 13.28 21.56 -1.99
CA LYS A 319 14.64 21.11 -1.67
C LYS A 319 15.41 20.66 -2.88
N ASN A 320 14.74 20.02 -3.85
CA ASN A 320 15.37 19.54 -5.08
C ASN A 320 15.62 20.64 -6.12
N GLU A 321 14.98 21.81 -5.99
CA GLU A 321 15.20 22.99 -6.84
C GLU A 321 16.35 23.91 -6.35
N LYS A 322 16.90 23.63 -5.16
CA LYS A 322 18.08 24.30 -4.59
C LYS A 322 19.36 23.55 -4.91
#